data_444ca402c9a2c2f911e041b1ddf883de
#
_entry.id   444ca402c9a2c2f911e041b1ddf883de
#
_cell.length_a   1.000
_cell.length_b   1.000
_cell.length_c   1.000
_cell.angle_alpha   90.00
_cell.angle_beta   90.00
_cell.angle_gamma   90.00
#
_symmetry.space_group_name_H-M   'P 1'
#
loop_
_entity.id
_entity.type
_entity.pdbx_description
1 polymer ?
#
loop_
_entity_poly.entity_id
_entity_poly.type
_entity_poly.pdbx_seq_one_letter_code
_entity_poly.pdbx_strand_id
1 'polypeptide(L)'
;LQPRKGTFLLCVRMLGYKEIKREITIHEDMDIPDLQLEPDDIILKNVVITARKSQPMISSSNGKTQINVAQTYLTDIGDALDVLKHSPGISVNNKGDISLSSLGGTAIYVNGKKLMLQGEELSAYLRTLPSSRISKIEISPNPNAYYGTEGAGGIINIILKTTEKSGIFLTTSHSIAYWENIKQNSDITLSYNTNKWQLG
;
A
#
# COMPACT_ATOMS: atom_id res chain seq x y z
N LEU A 1 37.50 -40.48 6.66
CA LEU A 1 37.94 -39.07 6.81
C LEU A 1 38.69 -38.99 8.12
N GLN A 2 40.01 -38.87 8.10
CA GLN A 2 40.81 -38.67 9.32
C GLN A 2 40.53 -37.20 9.82
N PRO A 3 40.13 -37.02 11.07
CA PRO A 3 39.93 -35.71 11.62
C PRO A 3 41.28 -34.96 11.68
N ARG A 4 41.30 -33.73 11.21
CA ARG A 4 42.48 -32.86 11.34
C ARG A 4 42.64 -32.50 12.83
N LYS A 5 43.84 -32.64 13.35
CA LYS A 5 44.17 -32.17 14.70
C LYS A 5 44.01 -30.67 14.79
N GLY A 6 43.38 -30.20 15.83
CA GLY A 6 43.14 -28.74 16.04
C GLY A 6 42.00 -28.44 17.01
N THR A 7 41.81 -27.16 17.26
CA THR A 7 40.71 -26.67 18.08
C THR A 7 39.52 -26.34 17.17
N PHE A 8 38.35 -26.87 17.52
CA PHE A 8 37.12 -26.72 16.78
C PHE A 8 36.01 -26.23 17.69
N LEU A 9 35.07 -25.49 17.14
CA LEU A 9 33.86 -25.10 17.83
C LEU A 9 32.74 -26.09 17.48
N LEU A 10 32.33 -26.89 18.46
CA LEU A 10 31.19 -27.78 18.33
C LEU A 10 29.92 -26.98 18.59
N CYS A 11 29.05 -26.89 17.59
CA CYS A 11 27.71 -26.30 17.68
C CYS A 11 26.65 -27.38 17.57
N VAL A 12 25.81 -27.50 18.61
CA VAL A 12 24.66 -28.43 18.59
C VAL A 12 23.39 -27.61 18.64
N ARG A 13 22.53 -27.79 17.62
CA ARG A 13 21.26 -27.11 17.51
C ARG A 13 20.13 -28.11 17.33
N MET A 14 19.07 -27.94 18.07
CA MET A 14 17.83 -28.68 17.93
C MET A 14 16.64 -27.76 18.14
N LEU A 15 15.58 -27.95 17.35
CA LEU A 15 14.37 -27.14 17.49
C LEU A 15 13.75 -27.35 18.88
N GLY A 16 13.49 -26.27 19.61
CA GLY A 16 12.93 -26.32 20.97
C GLY A 16 13.96 -26.50 22.08
N TYR A 17 15.26 -26.45 21.76
CA TYR A 17 16.35 -26.55 22.76
C TYR A 17 17.36 -25.44 22.58
N LYS A 18 18.02 -25.04 23.68
CA LYS A 18 19.08 -24.03 23.66
C LYS A 18 20.29 -24.53 22.86
N GLU A 19 20.86 -23.64 22.06
CA GLU A 19 22.09 -23.93 21.32
C GLU A 19 23.27 -24.14 22.29
N ILE A 20 23.98 -25.27 22.14
CA ILE A 20 25.23 -25.53 22.86
C ILE A 20 26.40 -25.20 21.93
N LYS A 21 27.33 -24.34 22.42
CA LYS A 21 28.61 -24.05 21.79
C LYS A 21 29.71 -24.46 22.76
N ARG A 22 30.59 -25.35 22.33
CA ARG A 22 31.74 -25.83 23.12
C ARG A 22 32.97 -25.89 22.24
N GLU A 23 34.06 -25.31 22.70
CA GLU A 23 35.36 -25.54 22.08
C GLU A 23 35.88 -26.92 22.44
N ILE A 24 36.27 -27.68 21.43
CA ILE A 24 36.90 -29.00 21.57
C ILE A 24 38.24 -29.01 20.84
N THR A 25 39.24 -29.57 21.51
CA THR A 25 40.55 -29.74 20.91
C THR A 25 40.76 -31.22 20.58
N ILE A 26 40.92 -31.53 19.33
CA ILE A 26 41.10 -32.90 18.83
C ILE A 26 42.59 -33.17 18.62
N HIS A 27 43.15 -34.07 19.39
CA HIS A 27 44.51 -34.51 19.26
C HIS A 27 44.60 -35.89 18.64
N GLU A 28 43.66 -36.78 18.99
CA GLU A 28 43.50 -38.14 18.54
C GLU A 28 41.98 -38.45 18.48
N ASP A 29 41.65 -39.70 18.11
CA ASP A 29 40.26 -40.15 18.19
C ASP A 29 39.75 -40.03 19.62
N MET A 30 38.66 -39.27 19.80
CA MET A 30 38.06 -39.01 21.11
C MET A 30 36.55 -39.20 21.03
N ASP A 31 35.98 -39.77 22.09
CA ASP A 31 34.55 -39.79 22.26
C ASP A 31 34.07 -38.47 22.86
N ILE A 32 33.05 -37.89 22.24
CA ILE A 32 32.40 -36.70 22.78
C ILE A 32 31.40 -37.17 23.84
N PRO A 33 31.49 -36.64 25.09
CA PRO A 33 30.55 -37.02 26.12
C PRO A 33 29.12 -36.62 25.77
N ASP A 34 28.14 -37.28 26.33
CA ASP A 34 26.73 -36.98 26.14
C ASP A 34 26.44 -35.52 26.42
N LEU A 35 25.78 -34.86 25.48
CA LEU A 35 25.39 -33.48 25.58
C LEU A 35 23.91 -33.41 25.96
N GLN A 36 23.62 -32.95 27.16
CA GLN A 36 22.26 -32.69 27.59
C GLN A 36 21.80 -31.34 27.03
N LEU A 37 20.79 -31.37 26.17
CA LEU A 37 20.15 -30.21 25.66
C LEU A 37 19.10 -29.73 26.65
N GLU A 38 19.17 -28.47 27.08
CA GLU A 38 18.13 -27.84 27.87
C GLU A 38 16.99 -27.39 26.96
N PRO A 39 15.73 -27.69 27.33
CA PRO A 39 14.63 -27.13 26.61
C PRO A 39 14.78 -25.62 26.58
N ASP A 40 14.72 -25.03 25.39
CA ASP A 40 14.57 -23.60 25.27
C ASP A 40 13.09 -23.33 25.47
N ASP A 41 12.73 -22.84 26.67
CA ASP A 41 11.47 -22.15 26.86
C ASP A 41 11.52 -20.88 25.98
N ILE A 42 11.57 -21.06 24.69
CA ILE A 42 11.10 -20.05 23.78
C ILE A 42 9.61 -19.93 24.13
N ILE A 43 9.33 -19.13 25.14
CA ILE A 43 8.14 -18.31 25.09
C ILE A 43 8.18 -17.80 23.67
N LEU A 44 7.33 -18.34 22.82
CA LEU A 44 6.95 -17.73 21.56
C LEU A 44 6.59 -16.31 21.98
N LYS A 45 7.63 -15.46 22.08
CA LYS A 45 7.41 -14.01 22.10
C LYS A 45 6.57 -13.84 20.87
N ASN A 46 5.24 -13.78 21.11
CA ASN A 46 4.24 -13.61 20.11
C ASN A 46 4.92 -13.21 18.82
N VAL A 47 5.20 -14.17 17.95
CA VAL A 47 5.25 -13.86 16.55
C VAL A 47 3.83 -13.39 16.36
N VAL A 48 3.61 -12.12 16.61
CA VAL A 48 2.51 -11.41 16.03
C VAL A 48 2.83 -11.58 14.56
N ILE A 49 2.37 -12.70 14.00
CA ILE A 49 2.05 -12.77 12.60
C ILE A 49 0.99 -11.69 12.53
N THR A 50 1.44 -10.47 12.29
CA THR A 50 0.65 -9.48 11.62
C THR A 50 0.48 -10.09 10.23
N ALA A 51 -0.33 -11.15 10.15
CA ALA A 51 -1.07 -11.41 8.96
C ALA A 51 -1.72 -10.06 8.74
N ARG A 52 -1.13 -9.22 7.88
CA ARG A 52 -1.83 -8.11 7.29
C ARG A 52 -3.04 -8.83 6.73
N LYS A 53 -4.16 -8.74 7.46
CA LYS A 53 -5.44 -9.28 7.02
C LYS A 53 -5.58 -8.66 5.66
N SER A 54 -5.31 -9.44 4.61
CA SER A 54 -5.36 -8.93 3.25
C SER A 54 -6.80 -8.47 3.10
N GLN A 55 -6.99 -7.16 3.21
CA GLN A 55 -8.32 -6.62 3.07
C GLN A 55 -8.73 -6.93 1.64
N PRO A 56 -9.94 -7.44 1.43
CA PRO A 56 -10.39 -7.73 0.09
C PRO A 56 -10.29 -6.45 -0.74
N MET A 57 -9.92 -6.57 -2.01
CA MET A 57 -9.84 -5.45 -2.94
C MET A 57 -11.12 -4.62 -2.93
N ILE A 58 -12.26 -5.28 -2.80
CA ILE A 58 -13.58 -4.68 -2.74
C ILE A 58 -14.26 -5.11 -1.45
N SER A 59 -14.77 -4.16 -0.71
CA SER A 59 -15.63 -4.39 0.46
C SER A 59 -16.88 -3.52 0.37
N SER A 60 -17.99 -4.02 0.89
CA SER A 60 -19.23 -3.25 0.96
C SER A 60 -19.64 -3.09 2.42
N SER A 61 -19.93 -1.87 2.83
CA SER A 61 -20.38 -1.56 4.18
C SER A 61 -21.29 -0.34 4.14
N ASN A 62 -22.44 -0.41 4.82
CA ASN A 62 -23.41 0.69 4.95
C ASN A 62 -23.83 1.31 3.61
N GLY A 63 -24.06 0.48 2.59
CA GLY A 63 -24.46 0.94 1.25
C GLY A 63 -23.37 1.65 0.46
N LYS A 64 -22.12 1.65 0.96
CA LYS A 64 -20.93 2.15 0.25
C LYS A 64 -20.06 0.99 -0.18
N THR A 65 -19.56 1.05 -1.40
CA THR A 65 -18.52 0.15 -1.88
C THR A 65 -17.16 0.80 -1.66
N GLN A 66 -16.25 0.10 -1.02
CA GLN A 66 -14.88 0.54 -0.83
C GLN A 66 -13.94 -0.31 -1.67
N ILE A 67 -13.09 0.33 -2.45
CA ILE A 67 -12.02 -0.29 -3.22
C ILE A 67 -10.70 0.05 -2.55
N ASN A 68 -10.02 -0.96 -2.06
CA ASN A 68 -8.74 -0.81 -1.39
C ASN A 68 -7.62 -0.70 -2.43
N VAL A 69 -7.01 0.47 -2.56
CA VAL A 69 -5.93 0.71 -3.51
C VAL A 69 -4.58 0.38 -2.89
N ALA A 70 -4.35 0.78 -1.65
CA ALA A 70 -3.04 0.71 -1.00
C ALA A 70 -2.45 -0.71 -0.86
N GLN A 71 -3.29 -1.74 -0.93
CA GLN A 71 -2.90 -3.15 -0.73
C GLN A 71 -3.19 -4.02 -1.96
N THR A 72 -3.37 -3.41 -3.11
CA THR A 72 -3.70 -4.08 -4.37
C THR A 72 -2.75 -3.62 -5.47
N TYR A 73 -2.80 -4.30 -6.62
CA TYR A 73 -2.04 -3.91 -7.81
C TYR A 73 -2.36 -2.48 -8.31
N LEU A 74 -3.52 -1.94 -7.89
CA LEU A 74 -3.94 -0.58 -8.26
C LEU A 74 -2.98 0.50 -7.75
N THR A 75 -2.15 0.22 -6.75
CA THR A 75 -1.17 1.17 -6.23
C THR A 75 -0.04 1.48 -7.21
N ASP A 76 0.18 0.61 -8.21
CA ASP A 76 1.33 0.68 -9.10
C ASP A 76 0.94 0.98 -10.58
N ILE A 77 -0.34 1.24 -10.86
CA ILE A 77 -0.83 1.39 -12.24
C ILE A 77 -0.66 2.78 -12.86
N GLY A 78 -0.22 3.77 -12.08
CA GLY A 78 0.04 5.12 -12.58
C GLY A 78 -0.59 6.21 -11.73
N ASP A 79 -1.73 6.76 -12.13
CA ASP A 79 -2.39 7.89 -11.50
C ASP A 79 -3.82 7.59 -11.03
N ALA A 80 -4.47 8.57 -10.39
CA ALA A 80 -5.82 8.41 -9.88
C ALA A 80 -6.86 8.15 -10.99
N LEU A 81 -6.69 8.71 -12.17
CA LEU A 81 -7.57 8.47 -13.30
C LEU A 81 -7.49 7.01 -13.76
N ASP A 82 -6.27 6.45 -13.80
CA ASP A 82 -6.06 5.05 -14.15
C ASP A 82 -6.62 4.11 -13.08
N VAL A 83 -6.49 4.47 -11.79
CA VAL A 83 -7.15 3.73 -10.70
C VAL A 83 -8.66 3.70 -10.91
N LEU A 84 -9.28 4.84 -11.25
CA LEU A 84 -10.72 4.90 -11.50
C LEU A 84 -11.14 4.07 -12.71
N LYS A 85 -10.39 4.08 -13.83
CA LYS A 85 -10.65 3.25 -15.01
C LYS A 85 -10.63 1.74 -14.69
N HIS A 86 -9.75 1.32 -13.79
CA HIS A 86 -9.64 -0.09 -13.38
C HIS A 86 -10.51 -0.45 -12.18
N SER A 87 -11.30 0.52 -11.69
CA SER A 87 -12.19 0.31 -10.54
C SER A 87 -13.57 -0.20 -11.01
N PRO A 88 -14.07 -1.31 -10.46
CA PRO A 88 -15.36 -1.85 -10.84
C PRO A 88 -16.49 -0.88 -10.52
N GLY A 89 -17.44 -0.77 -11.45
CA GLY A 89 -18.61 0.10 -11.32
C GLY A 89 -18.36 1.57 -11.69
N ILE A 90 -17.14 1.93 -12.07
CA ILE A 90 -16.78 3.27 -12.55
C ILE A 90 -16.55 3.20 -14.06
N SER A 91 -17.12 4.14 -14.80
CA SER A 91 -16.90 4.33 -16.23
C SER A 91 -16.23 5.69 -16.47
N VAL A 92 -15.17 5.69 -17.26
CA VAL A 92 -14.46 6.92 -17.66
C VAL A 92 -14.50 6.97 -19.19
N ASN A 93 -15.10 8.02 -19.74
CA ASN A 93 -15.17 8.18 -21.19
C ASN A 93 -13.89 8.87 -21.75
N ASN A 94 -13.80 8.95 -23.08
CA ASN A 94 -12.64 9.56 -23.75
C ASN A 94 -12.52 11.09 -23.51
N LYS A 95 -13.60 11.74 -23.06
CA LYS A 95 -13.60 13.15 -22.71
C LYS A 95 -13.24 13.41 -21.26
N GLY A 96 -12.99 12.32 -20.50
CA GLY A 96 -12.63 12.40 -19.09
C GLY A 96 -13.80 12.52 -18.12
N ASP A 97 -15.05 12.37 -18.61
CA ASP A 97 -16.18 12.34 -17.71
C ASP A 97 -16.24 11.01 -16.98
N ILE A 98 -16.50 11.07 -15.70
CA ILE A 98 -16.54 9.93 -14.79
C ILE A 98 -17.98 9.70 -14.36
N SER A 99 -18.45 8.46 -14.49
CA SER A 99 -19.81 8.07 -14.12
C SER A 99 -19.84 6.75 -13.36
N LEU A 100 -20.81 6.63 -12.47
CA LEU A 100 -21.19 5.39 -11.83
C LEU A 100 -22.38 4.80 -12.59
N SER A 101 -22.20 3.63 -13.25
CA SER A 101 -23.28 2.84 -13.86
C SER A 101 -24.37 3.67 -14.55
N SER A 102 -24.19 4.14 -15.76
CA SER A 102 -25.26 4.79 -16.57
C SER A 102 -26.08 5.94 -15.94
N LEU A 103 -25.92 6.23 -14.66
CA LEU A 103 -26.52 7.38 -14.01
C LEU A 103 -25.58 8.57 -14.18
N GLY A 104 -25.98 9.57 -14.93
CA GLY A 104 -25.20 10.79 -15.14
C GLY A 104 -25.02 11.61 -13.87
N GLY A 105 -24.03 12.51 -13.82
CA GLY A 105 -23.88 13.49 -12.77
C GLY A 105 -23.20 12.97 -11.49
N THR A 106 -22.19 12.11 -11.61
CA THR A 106 -21.37 11.64 -10.49
C THR A 106 -20.49 12.75 -9.92
N ALA A 107 -20.58 12.98 -8.62
CA ALA A 107 -19.75 13.96 -7.93
C ALA A 107 -18.45 13.32 -7.41
N ILE A 108 -17.32 13.99 -7.68
CA ILE A 108 -15.99 13.52 -7.28
C ILE A 108 -15.51 14.29 -6.06
N TYR A 109 -15.00 13.57 -5.08
CA TYR A 109 -14.45 14.09 -3.84
C TYR A 109 -13.01 13.60 -3.65
N VAL A 110 -12.17 14.41 -3.03
CA VAL A 110 -10.85 14.01 -2.54
C VAL A 110 -10.79 14.34 -1.04
N ASN A 111 -10.52 13.35 -0.23
CA ASN A 111 -10.54 13.46 1.24
C ASN A 111 -11.82 14.14 1.78
N GLY A 112 -12.97 13.83 1.19
CA GLY A 112 -14.26 14.38 1.58
C GLY A 112 -14.52 15.82 1.09
N LYS A 113 -13.61 16.45 0.34
CA LYS A 113 -13.83 17.76 -0.29
C LYS A 113 -14.26 17.58 -1.74
N LYS A 114 -15.40 18.18 -2.10
CA LYS A 114 -15.93 18.13 -3.47
C LYS A 114 -15.00 18.85 -4.43
N LEU A 115 -14.70 18.21 -5.56
CA LEU A 115 -14.04 18.86 -6.68
C LEU A 115 -15.08 19.52 -7.57
N MET A 116 -14.85 20.82 -7.87
CA MET A 116 -15.71 21.60 -8.78
C MET A 116 -15.26 21.52 -10.25
N LEU A 117 -14.35 20.59 -10.53
CA LEU A 117 -13.80 20.34 -11.87
C LEU A 117 -14.65 19.32 -12.61
N GLN A 118 -14.72 19.45 -13.95
CA GLN A 118 -15.48 18.53 -14.82
C GLN A 118 -14.69 18.22 -16.09
N GLY A 119 -15.03 17.12 -16.72
CA GLY A 119 -14.48 16.72 -18.03
C GLY A 119 -12.95 16.67 -18.04
N GLU A 120 -12.35 17.39 -18.98
CA GLU A 120 -10.91 17.38 -19.20
C GLU A 120 -10.11 17.98 -18.03
N GLU A 121 -10.62 19.03 -17.39
CA GLU A 121 -9.96 19.64 -16.23
C GLU A 121 -9.91 18.67 -15.03
N LEU A 122 -10.99 17.95 -14.79
CA LEU A 122 -11.03 16.92 -13.76
C LEU A 122 -10.02 15.80 -14.07
N SER A 123 -9.98 15.35 -15.32
CA SER A 123 -9.04 14.33 -15.76
C SER A 123 -7.60 14.78 -15.61
N ALA A 124 -7.28 16.01 -16.00
CA ALA A 124 -5.95 16.60 -15.84
C ALA A 124 -5.54 16.63 -14.36
N TYR A 125 -6.43 17.09 -13.49
CA TYR A 125 -6.18 17.07 -12.05
C TYR A 125 -5.94 15.67 -11.50
N LEU A 126 -6.77 14.69 -11.86
CA LEU A 126 -6.63 13.30 -11.38
C LEU A 126 -5.32 12.64 -11.85
N ARG A 127 -4.79 13.03 -13.00
CA ARG A 127 -3.48 12.59 -13.48
C ARG A 127 -2.32 13.12 -12.65
N THR A 128 -2.51 14.23 -11.93
CA THR A 128 -1.48 14.75 -11.01
C THR A 128 -1.39 13.98 -9.69
N LEU A 129 -2.38 13.11 -9.40
CA LEU A 129 -2.43 12.32 -8.18
C LEU A 129 -1.88 10.91 -8.42
N PRO A 130 -0.65 10.58 -7.98
CA PRO A 130 -0.10 9.24 -8.14
C PRO A 130 -0.94 8.18 -7.42
N SER A 131 -1.18 7.05 -8.06
CA SER A 131 -1.91 5.91 -7.49
C SER A 131 -1.32 5.45 -6.15
N SER A 132 0.00 5.53 -6.00
CA SER A 132 0.71 5.19 -4.78
C SER A 132 0.32 6.03 -3.55
N ARG A 133 -0.23 7.23 -3.76
CA ARG A 133 -0.75 8.11 -2.70
C ARG A 133 -2.19 7.80 -2.31
N ILE A 134 -2.90 6.97 -3.07
CA ILE A 134 -4.28 6.63 -2.79
C ILE A 134 -4.32 5.50 -1.76
N SER A 135 -5.14 5.68 -0.73
CA SER A 135 -5.43 4.65 0.26
C SER A 135 -6.56 3.75 -0.23
N LYS A 136 -7.70 4.35 -0.53
CA LYS A 136 -8.92 3.67 -0.99
C LYS A 136 -9.81 4.61 -1.78
N ILE A 137 -10.75 4.03 -2.53
CA ILE A 137 -11.85 4.74 -3.18
C ILE A 137 -13.15 4.31 -2.52
N GLU A 138 -13.98 5.26 -2.14
CA GLU A 138 -15.32 5.02 -1.61
C GLU A 138 -16.36 5.43 -2.65
N ILE A 139 -17.23 4.49 -3.00
CA ILE A 139 -18.31 4.68 -3.97
C ILE A 139 -19.64 4.63 -3.23
N SER A 140 -20.44 5.68 -3.39
CA SER A 140 -21.80 5.77 -2.86
C SER A 140 -22.78 5.97 -4.02
N PRO A 141 -23.42 4.90 -4.52
CA PRO A 141 -24.37 5.02 -5.63
C PRO A 141 -25.60 5.87 -5.26
N ASN A 142 -26.06 5.76 -4.02
CA ASN A 142 -27.20 6.49 -3.48
C ASN A 142 -26.72 7.34 -2.29
N PRO A 143 -26.21 8.55 -2.53
CA PRO A 143 -25.77 9.41 -1.45
C PRO A 143 -26.95 9.81 -0.56
N ASN A 144 -26.74 9.74 0.75
CA ASN A 144 -27.73 10.26 1.70
C ASN A 144 -27.74 11.81 1.67
N ALA A 145 -28.75 12.41 2.31
CA ALA A 145 -29.02 13.86 2.30
C ALA A 145 -27.83 14.74 2.74
N TYR A 146 -26.81 14.17 3.37
CA TYR A 146 -25.60 14.87 3.79
C TYR A 146 -24.79 15.44 2.59
N TYR A 147 -24.86 14.81 1.44
CA TYR A 147 -24.11 15.20 0.23
C TYR A 147 -24.91 16.14 -0.70
N GLY A 148 -26.12 16.55 -0.30
CA GLY A 148 -26.96 17.45 -1.10
C GLY A 148 -27.58 16.78 -2.33
N THR A 149 -28.34 17.56 -3.10
CA THR A 149 -29.07 17.09 -4.30
C THR A 149 -28.21 16.96 -5.56
N GLU A 150 -26.97 17.45 -5.52
CA GLU A 150 -26.07 17.50 -6.68
C GLU A 150 -25.38 16.16 -6.99
N GLY A 151 -25.58 15.15 -6.17
CA GLY A 151 -25.02 13.80 -6.32
C GLY A 151 -26.03 12.79 -6.87
N ALA A 152 -26.99 13.21 -7.71
CA ALA A 152 -28.03 12.32 -8.23
C ALA A 152 -27.48 11.08 -8.96
N GLY A 153 -26.29 11.17 -9.55
CA GLY A 153 -25.59 10.06 -10.20
C GLY A 153 -24.58 9.31 -9.31
N GLY A 154 -24.60 9.57 -7.98
CA GLY A 154 -23.69 8.95 -7.04
C GLY A 154 -22.44 9.78 -6.73
N ILE A 155 -21.65 9.27 -5.79
CA ILE A 155 -20.43 9.93 -5.28
C ILE A 155 -19.26 8.97 -5.36
N ILE A 156 -18.12 9.47 -5.81
CA ILE A 156 -16.82 8.82 -5.72
C ILE A 156 -15.92 9.68 -4.83
N ASN A 157 -15.44 9.12 -3.72
CA ASN A 157 -14.53 9.81 -2.81
C ASN A 157 -13.16 9.10 -2.81
N ILE A 158 -12.15 9.79 -3.27
CA ILE A 158 -10.77 9.32 -3.30
C ILE A 158 -10.13 9.69 -1.96
N ILE A 159 -9.78 8.68 -1.18
CA ILE A 159 -9.11 8.86 0.11
C ILE A 159 -7.61 8.66 -0.10
N LEU A 160 -6.86 9.72 0.14
CA LEU A 160 -5.41 9.68 0.08
C LEU A 160 -4.82 9.10 1.37
N LYS A 161 -3.63 8.50 1.26
CA LYS A 161 -2.86 8.06 2.43
C LYS A 161 -2.51 9.28 3.28
N THR A 162 -2.80 9.20 4.56
CA THR A 162 -2.36 10.22 5.50
C THR A 162 -0.87 10.01 5.76
N THR A 163 -0.07 11.02 5.49
CA THR A 163 1.34 11.01 5.86
C THR A 163 1.41 11.33 7.36
N GLU A 164 1.63 10.33 8.21
CA GLU A 164 1.72 10.50 9.65
C GLU A 164 2.97 11.28 10.10
N LYS A 165 3.90 11.51 9.17
CA LYS A 165 5.15 12.22 9.47
C LYS A 165 4.97 13.71 9.23
N SER A 166 5.23 14.50 10.28
CA SER A 166 5.40 15.94 10.15
C SER A 166 6.71 16.23 9.43
N GLY A 167 6.72 17.14 8.47
CA GLY A 167 7.92 17.51 7.75
C GLY A 167 7.66 18.15 6.40
N ILE A 168 8.75 18.50 5.74
CA ILE A 168 8.75 18.98 4.37
C ILE A 168 9.03 17.77 3.47
N PHE A 169 8.18 17.55 2.49
CA PHE A 169 8.32 16.48 1.51
C PHE A 169 8.45 17.09 0.11
N LEU A 170 9.50 16.71 -0.58
CA LEU A 170 9.68 16.99 -2.00
C LEU A 170 9.46 15.70 -2.77
N THR A 171 8.47 15.70 -3.64
CA THR A 171 8.22 14.59 -4.57
C THR A 171 8.52 15.06 -5.96
N THR A 172 9.39 14.33 -6.66
CA THR A 172 9.65 14.54 -8.08
C THR A 172 9.21 13.31 -8.85
N SER A 173 8.46 13.51 -9.91
CA SER A 173 8.12 12.44 -10.85
C SER A 173 8.56 12.84 -12.25
N HIS A 174 9.14 11.90 -12.95
CA HIS A 174 9.59 12.07 -14.31
C HIS A 174 9.15 10.88 -15.14
N SER A 175 8.34 11.13 -16.15
CA SER A 175 7.86 10.10 -17.06
C SER A 175 8.26 10.40 -18.50
N ILE A 176 8.75 9.39 -19.18
CA ILE A 176 9.09 9.43 -20.59
C ILE A 176 8.24 8.38 -21.30
N ALA A 177 7.44 8.82 -22.23
CA ALA A 177 6.68 7.94 -23.11
C ALA A 177 7.18 8.10 -24.55
N TYR A 178 7.49 6.98 -25.21
CA TYR A 178 7.89 6.94 -26.61
C TYR A 178 6.82 6.16 -27.40
N TRP A 179 6.21 6.86 -28.33
CA TRP A 179 5.29 6.25 -29.29
C TRP A 179 5.66 6.74 -30.69
N GLU A 180 5.07 7.75 -31.23
CA GLU A 180 5.49 8.42 -32.48
C GLU A 180 6.41 9.62 -32.19
N ASN A 181 6.23 10.24 -31.03
CA ASN A 181 7.05 11.35 -30.52
C ASN A 181 7.43 11.06 -29.07
N ILE A 182 8.58 11.57 -28.68
CA ILE A 182 9.01 11.52 -27.28
C ILE A 182 8.16 12.52 -26.49
N LYS A 183 7.35 12.02 -25.58
CA LYS A 183 6.63 12.84 -24.59
C LYS A 183 7.34 12.70 -23.25
N GLN A 184 7.71 13.84 -22.68
CA GLN A 184 8.39 13.92 -21.42
C GLN A 184 7.57 14.79 -20.48
N ASN A 185 7.18 14.25 -19.33
CA ASN A 185 6.50 14.98 -18.28
C ASN A 185 7.38 14.97 -17.03
N SER A 186 7.50 16.11 -16.38
CA SER A 186 8.24 16.26 -15.13
C SER A 186 7.37 17.07 -14.17
N ASP A 187 7.11 16.51 -13.00
CA ASP A 187 6.36 17.15 -11.95
C ASP A 187 7.22 17.26 -10.70
N ILE A 188 7.16 18.41 -10.05
CA ILE A 188 7.82 18.66 -8.77
C ILE A 188 6.74 19.16 -7.80
N THR A 189 6.53 18.39 -6.74
CA THR A 189 5.56 18.77 -5.69
C THR A 189 6.29 18.96 -4.37
N LEU A 190 6.18 20.14 -3.79
CA LEU A 190 6.63 20.44 -2.44
C LEU A 190 5.43 20.43 -1.50
N SER A 191 5.45 19.61 -0.48
CA SER A 191 4.39 19.55 0.52
C SER A 191 4.95 19.71 1.93
N TYR A 192 4.27 20.52 2.73
CA TYR A 192 4.56 20.72 4.14
C TYR A 192 3.43 20.15 4.99
N ASN A 193 3.75 19.19 5.80
CA ASN A 193 2.78 18.50 6.65
C ASN A 193 3.11 18.71 8.13
N THR A 194 2.13 19.13 8.91
CA THR A 194 2.21 19.22 10.36
C THR A 194 1.00 18.49 10.97
N ASN A 195 1.08 18.14 12.26
CA ASN A 195 -0.02 17.50 12.97
C ASN A 195 -1.32 18.35 13.00
N LYS A 196 -1.28 19.63 12.64
CA LYS A 196 -2.42 20.54 12.67
C LYS A 196 -2.80 21.09 11.27
N TRP A 197 -1.86 21.18 10.33
CA TRP A 197 -2.06 21.82 9.02
C TRP A 197 -1.40 20.98 7.93
N GLN A 198 -2.10 20.78 6.84
CA GLN A 198 -1.60 20.15 5.64
C GLN A 198 -1.75 21.13 4.49
N LEU A 199 -0.61 21.56 3.91
CA LEU A 199 -0.52 22.41 2.75
C LEU A 199 0.21 21.66 1.63
N GLY A 200 -0.35 21.65 0.44
CA GLY A 200 0.21 21.03 -0.76
C GLY A 200 -0.30 21.72 -2.01
#